data_a9645b3a2c1e0af45362fdf6e0cf0b0f
#
_entry.id   a9645b3a2c1e0af45362fdf6e0cf0b0f
#
_cell.length_a   1.000
_cell.length_b   1.000
_cell.length_c   1.000
_cell.angle_alpha   90.00
_cell.angle_beta   90.00
_cell.angle_gamma   90.00
#
_symmetry.space_group_name_H-M   'P 1'
#
loop_
_entity.id
_entity.type
_entity.pdbx_description
1 polymer ?
#
loop_
_entity_poly.entity_id
_entity_poly.type
_entity_poly.pdbx_seq_one_letter_code
_entity_poly.pdbx_strand_id
1 'polypeptide(L)'
;RLLSRLRSKSNKLFIAYINQMTQYDSEAINFVLRNVRDNDVKFIRLWFSDIVGNLKGVAITAEELESAMTRGMGVDGSSIDGFARSKENDMFIVPDPTTFAILPWRPKTNAVARMFCEILTPDNQSFEGDSRALLRRNLAKASDLGFTYYVAPELEYFYLKDSKTAEPLDTGGYFDQDPQDIATDL
;
A
#
# COMPACT_ATOMS: atom_id res chain seq x y z
N ARG A 1 11.88 3.65 36.95
CA ARG A 1 12.74 2.51 36.52
C ARG A 1 11.92 1.29 36.05
N LEU A 2 10.73 0.98 36.63
CA LEU A 2 9.88 -0.15 36.16
C LEU A 2 9.21 0.16 34.83
N LEU A 3 8.66 1.36 34.64
CA LEU A 3 8.00 1.81 33.40
C LEU A 3 8.98 1.93 32.22
N SER A 4 10.23 2.31 32.46
CA SER A 4 11.26 2.34 31.40
C SER A 4 11.69 0.93 30.97
N ARG A 5 11.69 -0.05 31.88
CA ARG A 5 11.96 -1.47 31.56
C ARG A 5 10.79 -2.13 30.82
N LEU A 6 9.56 -1.78 31.13
CA LEU A 6 8.37 -2.28 30.43
C LEU A 6 8.30 -1.73 29.01
N ARG A 7 8.57 -0.42 28.81
CA ARG A 7 8.70 0.18 27.48
C ARG A 7 9.84 -0.46 26.64
N SER A 8 10.98 -0.75 27.26
CA SER A 8 12.11 -1.39 26.58
C SER A 8 11.83 -2.85 26.19
N LYS A 9 11.12 -3.61 27.02
CA LYS A 9 10.71 -4.98 26.69
C LYS A 9 9.62 -4.99 25.61
N SER A 10 8.64 -4.11 25.70
CA SER A 10 7.60 -3.95 24.69
C SER A 10 8.19 -3.59 23.31
N ASN A 11 9.16 -2.65 23.27
CA ASN A 11 9.84 -2.30 22.03
C ASN A 11 10.68 -3.44 21.45
N LYS A 12 11.32 -4.27 22.27
CA LYS A 12 12.10 -5.42 21.79
C LYS A 12 11.21 -6.55 21.27
N LEU A 13 10.08 -6.81 21.92
CA LEU A 13 9.07 -7.74 21.43
C LEU A 13 8.41 -7.22 20.15
N PHE A 14 8.16 -5.91 20.05
CA PHE A 14 7.64 -5.23 18.86
C PHE A 14 8.58 -5.38 17.66
N ILE A 15 9.86 -5.11 17.83
CA ILE A 15 10.87 -5.25 16.78
C ILE A 15 11.04 -6.73 16.38
N ALA A 16 11.03 -7.66 17.34
CA ALA A 16 11.11 -9.09 17.05
C ALA A 16 9.89 -9.61 16.30
N TYR A 17 8.70 -9.08 16.60
CA TYR A 17 7.44 -9.49 15.99
C TYR A 17 7.26 -8.88 14.59
N ILE A 18 7.58 -7.61 14.40
CA ILE A 18 7.66 -7.00 13.05
C ILE A 18 8.68 -7.77 12.19
N ASN A 19 9.83 -8.12 12.72
CA ASN A 19 10.81 -8.96 12.03
C ASN A 19 10.30 -10.37 11.72
N GLN A 20 9.30 -10.86 12.42
CA GLN A 20 8.71 -12.19 12.22
C GLN A 20 7.50 -12.16 11.26
N MET A 21 6.74 -11.06 11.22
CA MET A 21 5.58 -10.89 10.33
C MET A 21 5.92 -10.16 9.02
N THR A 22 6.87 -9.25 9.05
CA THR A 22 7.41 -8.54 7.89
C THR A 22 8.91 -8.80 7.83
N GLN A 23 9.31 -10.05 7.59
CA GLN A 23 10.71 -10.38 7.29
C GLN A 23 11.04 -9.84 5.88
N TYR A 24 10.83 -8.52 5.71
CA TYR A 24 11.38 -7.84 4.56
C TYR A 24 12.88 -7.80 4.76
N ASP A 25 13.58 -8.45 3.85
CA ASP A 25 15.02 -8.45 3.80
C ASP A 25 15.53 -7.00 3.91
N SER A 26 16.55 -6.81 4.71
CA SER A 26 17.28 -5.53 4.79
C SER A 26 17.69 -5.02 3.40
N GLU A 27 17.85 -5.93 2.44
CA GLU A 27 18.13 -5.63 1.04
C GLU A 27 16.95 -4.90 0.36
N ALA A 28 15.72 -5.33 0.58
CA ALA A 28 14.52 -4.67 0.03
C ALA A 28 14.35 -3.25 0.60
N ILE A 29 14.56 -3.08 1.92
CA ILE A 29 14.52 -1.77 2.57
C ILE A 29 15.62 -0.85 1.99
N ASN A 30 16.83 -1.34 1.89
CA ASN A 30 17.95 -0.59 1.33
C ASN A 30 17.74 -0.23 -0.16
N PHE A 31 17.11 -1.12 -0.92
CA PHE A 31 16.73 -0.84 -2.30
C PHE A 31 15.77 0.35 -2.37
N VAL A 32 14.72 0.36 -1.55
CA VAL A 32 13.75 1.46 -1.51
C VAL A 32 14.42 2.77 -1.11
N LEU A 33 15.24 2.77 -0.05
CA LEU A 33 15.93 3.97 0.42
C LEU A 33 16.90 4.56 -0.63
N ARG A 34 17.55 3.70 -1.43
CA ARG A 34 18.38 4.17 -2.56
C ARG A 34 17.50 4.80 -3.64
N ASN A 35 16.42 4.12 -4.06
CA ASN A 35 15.52 4.63 -5.09
C ASN A 35 14.90 5.98 -4.72
N VAL A 36 14.53 6.17 -3.46
CA VAL A 36 14.01 7.45 -2.95
C VAL A 36 15.03 8.58 -3.14
N ARG A 37 16.31 8.33 -2.82
CA ARG A 37 17.38 9.32 -3.00
C ARG A 37 17.69 9.58 -4.47
N ASP A 38 17.86 8.52 -5.25
CA ASP A 38 18.30 8.60 -6.65
C ASP A 38 17.26 9.27 -7.57
N ASN A 39 15.98 9.22 -7.19
CA ASN A 39 14.87 9.78 -7.95
C ASN A 39 14.26 11.05 -7.32
N ASP A 40 14.95 11.71 -6.37
CA ASP A 40 14.49 12.93 -5.71
C ASP A 40 13.05 12.82 -5.16
N VAL A 41 12.71 11.66 -4.59
CA VAL A 41 11.39 11.43 -4.00
C VAL A 41 11.27 12.20 -2.69
N LYS A 42 10.26 13.08 -2.58
CA LYS A 42 10.01 13.90 -1.39
C LYS A 42 8.90 13.34 -0.50
N PHE A 43 7.90 12.73 -1.10
CA PHE A 43 6.76 12.18 -0.38
C PHE A 43 6.51 10.73 -0.79
N ILE A 44 6.17 9.91 0.18
CA ILE A 44 5.74 8.53 -0.03
C ILE A 44 4.29 8.40 0.45
N ARG A 45 3.42 7.93 -0.43
CA ARG A 45 2.03 7.60 -0.09
C ARG A 45 1.97 6.19 0.43
N LEU A 46 1.53 6.03 1.66
CA LEU A 46 1.28 4.76 2.30
C LEU A 46 -0.19 4.40 2.07
N TRP A 47 -0.43 3.43 1.20
CA TRP A 47 -1.76 3.03 0.77
C TRP A 47 -2.21 1.74 1.44
N PHE A 48 -3.46 1.70 1.84
CA PHE A 48 -4.14 0.53 2.39
C PHE A 48 -5.62 0.55 1.99
N SER A 49 -6.32 -0.57 2.13
CA SER A 49 -7.74 -0.64 1.81
C SER A 49 -8.58 -0.76 3.08
N ASP A 50 -9.73 -0.11 3.10
CA ASP A 50 -10.73 -0.37 4.12
C ASP A 50 -11.49 -1.68 3.84
N ILE A 51 -12.38 -2.07 4.74
CA ILE A 51 -13.13 -3.34 4.66
C ILE A 51 -14.08 -3.41 3.45
N VAL A 52 -14.47 -2.27 2.89
CA VAL A 52 -15.33 -2.19 1.69
C VAL A 52 -14.52 -1.99 0.39
N GLY A 53 -13.19 -2.01 0.49
CA GLY A 53 -12.29 -1.96 -0.66
C GLY A 53 -11.91 -0.54 -1.11
N ASN A 54 -12.28 0.51 -0.38
CA ASN A 54 -11.83 1.86 -0.73
C ASN A 54 -10.34 2.01 -0.45
N LEU A 55 -9.63 2.63 -1.38
CA LEU A 55 -8.24 3.00 -1.19
C LEU A 55 -8.14 4.17 -0.21
N LYS A 56 -7.43 3.93 0.88
CA LYS A 56 -7.07 4.92 1.91
C LYS A 56 -5.57 5.17 1.88
N GLY A 57 -5.14 6.28 2.47
CA GLY A 57 -3.71 6.51 2.59
C GLY A 57 -3.35 7.78 3.33
N VAL A 58 -2.13 7.79 3.79
CA VAL A 58 -1.43 8.94 4.37
C VAL A 58 -0.17 9.21 3.56
N ALA A 59 0.39 10.39 3.67
CA ALA A 59 1.67 10.72 3.07
C ALA A 59 2.70 10.98 4.17
N ILE A 60 3.90 10.46 3.97
CA ILE A 60 5.07 10.73 4.81
C ILE A 60 6.17 11.39 3.98
N THR A 61 7.09 12.05 4.65
CA THR A 61 8.31 12.56 4.01
C THR A 61 9.34 11.44 3.79
N ALA A 62 10.32 11.69 2.93
CA ALA A 62 11.40 10.73 2.68
C ALA A 62 12.20 10.42 3.95
N GLU A 63 12.34 11.39 4.85
CA GLU A 63 13.06 11.26 6.12
C GLU A 63 12.39 10.30 7.10
N GLU A 64 11.05 10.18 7.03
CA GLU A 64 10.26 9.30 7.91
C GLU A 64 10.20 7.86 7.41
N LEU A 65 10.60 7.61 6.15
CA LEU A 65 10.39 6.33 5.48
C LEU A 65 11.06 5.15 6.18
N GLU A 66 12.33 5.28 6.58
CA GLU A 66 13.06 4.20 7.27
C GLU A 66 12.37 3.84 8.59
N SER A 67 11.93 4.86 9.33
CA SER A 67 11.16 4.68 10.57
C SER A 67 9.81 3.98 10.32
N ALA A 68 9.11 4.37 9.25
CA ALA A 68 7.82 3.77 8.90
C ALA A 68 7.97 2.29 8.51
N MET A 69 9.01 1.93 7.73
CA MET A 69 9.27 0.54 7.34
C MET A 69 9.71 -0.35 8.52
N THR A 70 10.36 0.23 9.53
CA THR A 70 10.90 -0.55 10.66
C THR A 70 9.99 -0.60 11.88
N ARG A 71 9.14 0.41 12.07
CA ARG A 71 8.31 0.56 13.28
C ARG A 71 6.82 0.67 12.97
N GLY A 72 6.48 0.77 11.70
CA GLY A 72 5.13 1.13 11.29
C GLY A 72 4.81 2.61 11.58
N MET A 73 3.64 3.04 11.14
CA MET A 73 3.08 4.36 11.37
C MET A 73 1.72 4.24 12.04
N GLY A 74 1.51 4.96 13.15
CA GLY A 74 0.22 5.03 13.83
C GLY A 74 -0.81 5.79 12.99
N VAL A 75 -2.00 5.25 12.90
CA VAL A 75 -3.16 5.84 12.23
C VAL A 75 -4.42 5.65 13.07
N ASP A 76 -5.37 6.55 12.90
CA ASP A 76 -6.69 6.42 13.52
C ASP A 76 -7.46 5.24 12.91
N GLY A 77 -7.63 4.17 13.69
CA GLY A 77 -8.32 2.95 13.27
C GLY A 77 -9.79 3.15 12.94
N SER A 78 -10.44 4.21 13.44
CA SER A 78 -11.83 4.52 13.12
C SER A 78 -12.05 4.81 11.63
N SER A 79 -10.99 5.22 10.92
CA SER A 79 -11.02 5.45 9.47
C SER A 79 -10.93 4.17 8.65
N ILE A 80 -10.48 3.06 9.24
CA ILE A 80 -10.23 1.77 8.57
C ILE A 80 -11.45 0.86 8.65
N ASP A 81 -12.12 0.88 9.79
CA ASP A 81 -13.19 -0.07 10.13
C ASP A 81 -14.51 0.17 9.34
N GLY A 82 -14.69 1.30 8.69
CA GLY A 82 -15.84 1.59 7.83
C GLY A 82 -17.23 1.42 8.44
N PHE A 83 -17.40 0.57 9.45
CA PHE A 83 -18.68 0.19 10.06
C PHE A 83 -18.83 0.52 11.54
N ALA A 84 -17.78 0.62 12.31
CA ALA A 84 -17.85 0.77 13.75
C ALA A 84 -17.00 1.94 14.25
N ARG A 85 -17.54 3.15 14.18
CA ARG A 85 -16.96 4.34 14.82
C ARG A 85 -17.06 4.31 16.37
N SER A 86 -17.28 3.15 16.99
CA SER A 86 -17.62 3.07 18.40
C SER A 86 -16.43 3.05 19.36
N LYS A 87 -15.20 2.88 18.86
CA LYS A 87 -13.97 3.01 19.66
C LYS A 87 -12.84 3.51 18.76
N GLU A 88 -12.25 4.64 19.12
CA GLU A 88 -10.95 5.06 18.61
C GLU A 88 -9.93 4.03 19.10
N ASN A 89 -9.46 3.17 18.19
CA ASN A 89 -8.34 2.30 18.44
C ASN A 89 -7.22 2.75 17.50
N ASP A 90 -6.11 3.18 18.07
CA ASP A 90 -4.90 3.42 17.29
C ASP A 90 -4.52 2.12 16.60
N MET A 91 -4.31 2.19 15.30
CA MET A 91 -3.80 1.10 14.47
C MET A 91 -2.43 1.46 13.94
N PHE A 92 -1.69 0.47 13.45
CA PHE A 92 -0.43 0.70 12.76
C PHE A 92 -0.52 0.24 11.32
N ILE A 93 0.03 1.04 10.41
CA ILE A 93 0.25 0.63 9.03
C ILE A 93 1.74 0.38 8.83
N VAL A 94 2.08 -0.75 8.21
CA VAL A 94 3.47 -1.17 7.93
C VAL A 94 3.66 -1.26 6.43
N PRO A 95 4.49 -0.39 5.83
CA PRO A 95 4.73 -0.40 4.38
C PRO A 95 5.43 -1.69 3.93
N ASP A 96 4.98 -2.23 2.80
CA ASP A 96 5.62 -3.35 2.11
C ASP A 96 6.64 -2.81 1.08
N PRO A 97 7.96 -2.95 1.32
CA PRO A 97 8.98 -2.45 0.41
C PRO A 97 8.91 -3.03 -1.00
N THR A 98 8.39 -4.26 -1.15
CA THR A 98 8.27 -4.92 -2.45
C THR A 98 7.24 -4.25 -3.36
N THR A 99 6.40 -3.39 -2.79
CA THR A 99 5.37 -2.66 -3.51
C THR A 99 5.76 -1.22 -3.85
N PHE A 100 6.99 -0.81 -3.57
CA PHE A 100 7.46 0.53 -3.87
C PHE A 100 7.32 0.85 -5.36
N ALA A 101 6.71 2.00 -5.67
CA ALA A 101 6.67 2.52 -7.03
C ALA A 101 6.61 4.05 -7.03
N ILE A 102 7.36 4.66 -7.94
CA ILE A 102 7.27 6.09 -8.24
C ILE A 102 6.01 6.32 -9.05
N LEU A 103 5.23 7.36 -8.72
CA LEU A 103 3.98 7.69 -9.40
C LEU A 103 4.28 8.40 -10.72
N PRO A 104 4.02 7.78 -11.90
CA PRO A 104 4.42 8.32 -13.19
C PRO A 104 3.68 9.61 -13.58
N TRP A 105 2.49 9.84 -13.01
CA TRP A 105 1.69 11.05 -13.24
C TRP A 105 2.08 12.25 -12.33
N ARG A 106 3.13 12.09 -11.52
CA ARG A 106 3.69 13.16 -10.70
C ARG A 106 4.95 13.73 -11.36
N PRO A 107 5.33 14.98 -11.05
CA PRO A 107 6.58 15.55 -11.55
C PRO A 107 7.78 14.66 -11.24
N LYS A 108 8.75 14.63 -12.15
CA LYS A 108 10.02 13.92 -11.94
C LYS A 108 10.90 14.60 -10.88
N THR A 109 10.80 15.92 -10.76
CA THR A 109 11.45 16.71 -9.71
C THR A 109 10.53 16.77 -8.50
N ASN A 110 11.06 16.55 -7.29
CA ASN A 110 10.27 16.36 -6.08
C ASN A 110 9.23 15.24 -6.27
N ALA A 111 9.67 14.11 -6.78
CA ALA A 111 8.84 12.98 -7.12
C ALA A 111 8.02 12.47 -5.92
N VAL A 112 6.95 11.77 -6.22
CA VAL A 112 6.10 11.10 -5.22
C VAL A 112 6.10 9.61 -5.51
N ALA A 113 6.34 8.81 -4.49
CA ALA A 113 6.22 7.36 -4.56
C ALA A 113 5.01 6.86 -3.77
N ARG A 114 4.71 5.58 -3.90
CA ARG A 114 3.71 4.88 -3.09
C ARG A 114 4.23 3.54 -2.60
N MET A 115 3.69 3.06 -1.50
CA MET A 115 3.83 1.69 -1.02
C MET A 115 2.48 1.21 -0.50
N PHE A 116 2.16 -0.07 -0.69
CA PHE A 116 1.02 -0.68 0.00
C PHE A 116 1.43 -1.10 1.41
N CYS A 117 0.47 -0.99 2.34
CA CYS A 117 0.71 -1.29 3.75
C CYS A 117 -0.16 -2.44 4.22
N GLU A 118 0.33 -3.13 5.25
CA GLU A 118 -0.46 -4.00 6.10
C GLU A 118 -0.95 -3.24 7.32
N ILE A 119 -2.09 -3.65 7.85
CA ILE A 119 -2.70 -3.02 9.01
C ILE A 119 -2.52 -3.95 10.22
N LEU A 120 -1.98 -3.40 11.30
CA LEU A 120 -1.77 -4.09 12.57
C LEU A 120 -2.59 -3.42 13.67
N THR A 121 -3.07 -4.24 14.59
CA THR A 121 -3.68 -3.79 15.85
C THR A 121 -2.63 -3.23 16.82
N PRO A 122 -3.02 -2.53 17.91
CA PRO A 122 -2.08 -1.99 18.89
C PRO A 122 -1.19 -3.01 19.59
N ASP A 123 -1.65 -4.27 19.66
CA ASP A 123 -0.88 -5.42 20.16
C ASP A 123 -0.09 -6.14 19.07
N ASN A 124 0.07 -5.48 17.90
CA ASN A 124 0.85 -5.94 16.75
C ASN A 124 0.35 -7.25 16.12
N GLN A 125 -0.93 -7.52 16.19
CA GLN A 125 -1.55 -8.59 15.44
C GLN A 125 -2.06 -8.08 14.09
N SER A 126 -2.09 -8.96 13.08
CA SER A 126 -2.73 -8.62 11.81
C SER A 126 -4.19 -8.26 12.06
N PHE A 127 -4.62 -7.11 11.57
CA PHE A 127 -6.01 -6.69 11.68
C PHE A 127 -6.90 -7.60 10.83
N GLU A 128 -7.97 -8.15 11.42
CA GLU A 128 -8.85 -9.08 10.70
C GLU A 128 -9.59 -8.44 9.51
N GLY A 129 -9.85 -7.13 9.59
CA GLY A 129 -10.46 -6.34 8.52
C GLY A 129 -9.49 -5.90 7.41
N ASP A 130 -8.20 -6.26 7.51
CA ASP A 130 -7.24 -6.00 6.44
C ASP A 130 -7.42 -7.00 5.29
N SER A 131 -7.97 -6.51 4.17
CA SER A 131 -8.20 -7.31 2.96
C SER A 131 -6.90 -7.86 2.36
N ARG A 132 -5.79 -7.12 2.47
CA ARG A 132 -4.47 -7.56 2.00
C ARG A 132 -3.94 -8.72 2.85
N ALA A 133 -4.08 -8.65 4.16
CA ALA A 133 -3.69 -9.74 5.05
C ALA A 133 -4.56 -10.99 4.83
N LEU A 134 -5.85 -10.84 4.55
CA LEU A 134 -6.73 -11.94 4.17
C LEU A 134 -6.26 -12.63 2.89
N LEU A 135 -5.93 -11.85 1.85
CA LEU A 135 -5.40 -12.38 0.59
C LEU A 135 -4.10 -13.16 0.83
N ARG A 136 -3.15 -12.61 1.59
CA ARG A 136 -1.88 -13.28 1.93
C ARG A 136 -2.10 -14.62 2.63
N ARG A 137 -3.01 -14.68 3.60
CA ARG A 137 -3.35 -15.94 4.29
C ARG A 137 -3.91 -17.00 3.33
N ASN A 138 -4.73 -16.58 2.36
CA ASN A 138 -5.29 -17.51 1.38
C ASN A 138 -4.25 -17.96 0.34
N LEU A 139 -3.36 -17.07 -0.09
CA LEU A 139 -2.24 -17.44 -0.95
C LEU A 139 -1.27 -18.41 -0.27
N ALA A 140 -0.99 -18.22 1.02
CA ALA A 140 -0.19 -19.16 1.81
C ALA A 140 -0.85 -20.54 1.84
N LYS A 141 -2.16 -20.62 2.13
CA LYS A 141 -2.90 -21.90 2.09
C LYS A 141 -2.86 -22.57 0.72
N ALA A 142 -2.96 -21.82 -0.36
CA ALA A 142 -2.83 -22.35 -1.71
C ALA A 142 -1.44 -22.91 -1.95
N SER A 143 -0.40 -22.19 -1.51
CA SER A 143 0.99 -22.64 -1.59
C SER A 143 1.25 -23.93 -0.80
N ASP A 144 0.72 -24.03 0.43
CA ASP A 144 0.82 -25.22 1.26
C ASP A 144 0.18 -26.47 0.62
N LEU A 145 -0.83 -26.23 -0.23
CA LEU A 145 -1.49 -27.27 -1.04
C LEU A 145 -0.75 -27.55 -2.36
N GLY A 146 0.37 -26.88 -2.64
CA GLY A 146 1.16 -27.04 -3.85
C GLY A 146 0.65 -26.24 -5.06
N PHE A 147 -0.25 -25.25 -4.85
CA PHE A 147 -0.81 -24.43 -5.92
C PHE A 147 -0.17 -23.04 -5.96
N THR A 148 0.03 -22.54 -7.18
CA THR A 148 0.29 -21.11 -7.43
C THR A 148 -0.96 -20.49 -8.04
N TYR A 149 -1.46 -19.42 -7.44
CA TYR A 149 -2.66 -18.75 -7.88
C TYR A 149 -2.31 -17.53 -8.74
N TYR A 150 -2.81 -17.49 -9.96
CA TYR A 150 -2.64 -16.40 -10.91
C TYR A 150 -3.95 -15.67 -11.12
N VAL A 151 -3.89 -14.34 -11.20
CA VAL A 151 -5.02 -13.47 -11.51
C VAL A 151 -4.60 -12.50 -12.61
N ALA A 152 -5.45 -12.33 -13.60
CA ALA A 152 -5.31 -11.30 -14.63
C ALA A 152 -6.54 -10.39 -14.55
N PRO A 153 -6.43 -9.19 -13.96
CA PRO A 153 -7.53 -8.22 -13.97
C PRO A 153 -7.69 -7.62 -15.37
N GLU A 154 -8.93 -7.48 -15.79
CA GLU A 154 -9.29 -6.74 -17.01
C GLU A 154 -9.89 -5.40 -16.59
N LEU A 155 -9.30 -4.31 -17.07
CA LEU A 155 -9.78 -2.96 -16.83
C LEU A 155 -10.45 -2.45 -18.09
N GLU A 156 -11.77 -2.24 -18.04
CA GLU A 156 -12.54 -1.65 -19.11
C GLU A 156 -12.79 -0.18 -18.81
N TYR A 157 -12.46 0.69 -19.75
CA TYR A 157 -12.61 2.13 -19.58
C TYR A 157 -12.77 2.83 -20.94
N PHE A 158 -13.27 4.06 -20.89
CA PHE A 158 -13.37 4.94 -22.04
C PHE A 158 -12.53 6.19 -21.82
N TYR A 159 -11.84 6.63 -22.84
CA TYR A 159 -11.30 7.99 -22.89
C TYR A 159 -12.42 8.94 -23.30
N LEU A 160 -12.58 10.01 -22.53
CA LEU A 160 -13.57 11.04 -22.80
C LEU A 160 -12.90 12.28 -23.39
N LYS A 161 -13.63 13.05 -24.22
CA LYS A 161 -13.14 14.28 -24.84
C LYS A 161 -12.76 15.34 -23.81
N ASP A 162 -13.50 15.40 -22.71
CA ASP A 162 -13.25 16.34 -21.61
C ASP A 162 -13.82 15.80 -20.28
N SER A 163 -13.61 16.57 -19.21
CA SER A 163 -14.12 16.21 -17.86
C SER A 163 -15.57 16.63 -17.59
N LYS A 164 -16.27 17.23 -18.55
CA LYS A 164 -17.61 17.81 -18.37
C LYS A 164 -18.69 17.01 -19.07
N THR A 165 -18.34 16.35 -20.14
CA THR A 165 -19.26 15.53 -20.95
C THR A 165 -18.85 14.07 -20.88
N ALA A 166 -19.82 13.17 -21.00
CA ALA A 166 -19.57 11.73 -21.10
C ALA A 166 -19.39 11.33 -22.61
N GLU A 167 -18.89 12.25 -23.45
CA GLU A 167 -18.68 11.98 -24.87
C GLU A 167 -17.35 11.23 -25.06
N PRO A 168 -17.35 10.02 -25.64
CA PRO A 168 -16.12 9.30 -25.94
C PRO A 168 -15.18 10.06 -26.86
N LEU A 169 -13.86 9.86 -26.69
CA LEU A 169 -12.83 10.50 -27.50
C LEU A 169 -12.88 10.07 -28.97
N ASP A 170 -13.24 8.82 -29.21
CA ASP A 170 -13.41 8.20 -30.51
C ASP A 170 -14.71 7.40 -30.61
N THR A 171 -14.98 6.80 -31.78
CA THR A 171 -16.16 5.98 -32.04
C THR A 171 -15.82 4.49 -32.18
N GLY A 172 -14.58 4.11 -31.87
CA GLY A 172 -14.10 2.74 -31.94
C GLY A 172 -14.86 1.83 -30.98
N GLY A 173 -15.18 0.63 -31.43
CA GLY A 173 -15.76 -0.43 -30.62
C GLY A 173 -14.72 -1.48 -30.22
N TYR A 174 -15.15 -2.48 -29.48
CA TYR A 174 -14.28 -3.56 -29.01
C TYR A 174 -13.64 -4.31 -30.20
N PHE A 175 -12.32 -4.42 -30.19
CA PHE A 175 -11.49 -4.94 -31.29
C PHE A 175 -11.46 -4.12 -32.59
N ASP A 176 -12.08 -2.96 -32.65
CA ASP A 176 -11.93 -2.11 -33.81
C ASP A 176 -10.51 -1.55 -33.89
N GLN A 177 -9.93 -1.62 -35.08
CA GLN A 177 -8.65 -1.01 -35.40
C GLN A 177 -8.87 0.10 -36.43
N ASP A 178 -9.49 1.17 -35.99
CA ASP A 178 -9.68 2.36 -36.85
C ASP A 178 -8.38 3.18 -36.84
N PRO A 179 -7.93 3.72 -38.00
CA PRO A 179 -6.85 4.71 -38.04
C PRO A 179 -7.09 5.96 -37.19
N GLN A 180 -8.31 6.17 -36.71
CA GLN A 180 -8.68 7.26 -35.80
C GLN A 180 -8.73 6.83 -34.33
N ASP A 181 -8.37 5.58 -34.03
CA ASP A 181 -8.29 5.08 -32.65
C ASP A 181 -7.06 5.70 -31.96
N ILE A 182 -7.29 6.87 -31.35
CA ILE A 182 -6.28 7.63 -30.62
C ILE A 182 -5.94 6.93 -29.29
N ALA A 183 -6.82 6.04 -28.80
CA ALA A 183 -6.68 5.40 -27.50
C ALA A 183 -5.72 4.20 -27.51
N THR A 184 -5.44 3.62 -28.69
CA THR A 184 -4.56 2.44 -28.80
C THR A 184 -3.12 2.73 -28.38
N ASP A 185 -2.67 3.98 -28.53
CA ASP A 185 -1.28 4.42 -28.29
C ASP A 185 -1.13 5.27 -27.00
N LEU A 186 -2.18 5.43 -26.21
CA LEU A 186 -2.18 6.14 -24.94
C LEU A 186 -1.95 5.20 -23.76
#